data_53cb3f8f92ada8d8e3f4418336cc9d1f
#
_entry.id   53cb3f8f92ada8d8e3f4418336cc9d1f
#
_cell.length_a   1.000
_cell.length_b   1.000
_cell.length_c   1.000
_cell.angle_alpha   90.00
_cell.angle_beta   90.00
_cell.angle_gamma   90.00
#
_symmetry.space_group_name_H-M   'P 1'
#
loop_
_entity.id
_entity.type
_entity.pdbx_description
1 polymer ?
#
loop_
_entity_poly.entity_id
_entity_poly.type
_entity_poly.pdbx_seq_one_letter_code
_entity_poly.pdbx_strand_id
1 'polypeptide(L)'
;MGKVAVIYWSGTGNTEAMANAVAEGAKAAGAEVDLLTCADVKGVDGYDAVALGCPAMGSEELEDGEFQPMLETIEPALPGKKVALFGSYDWGTGEWLESWEARCAEKGIALAADSVKANNAPDDAALAACKALGAKIS
;
A
#
# COMPACT_ATOMS: atom_id res chain seq x y z
N MET A 1 -11.49 14.63 9.90
CA MET A 1 -11.67 13.44 9.06
C MET A 1 -10.73 13.52 7.88
N GLY A 2 -9.93 12.49 7.66
CA GLY A 2 -9.01 12.45 6.55
C GLY A 2 -9.58 11.83 5.30
N LYS A 3 -8.97 12.08 4.17
CA LYS A 3 -9.27 11.41 2.92
C LYS A 3 -8.11 10.49 2.58
N VAL A 4 -8.39 9.20 2.37
CA VAL A 4 -7.39 8.15 2.19
C VAL A 4 -7.53 7.52 0.81
N ALA A 5 -6.42 7.39 0.09
CA ALA A 5 -6.36 6.58 -1.14
C ALA A 5 -5.70 5.25 -0.79
N VAL A 6 -6.32 4.15 -1.16
CA VAL A 6 -5.72 2.82 -1.09
C VAL A 6 -5.48 2.38 -2.53
N ILE A 7 -4.23 2.32 -2.93
CA ILE A 7 -3.81 2.06 -4.31
C ILE A 7 -3.06 0.74 -4.36
N TYR A 8 -3.46 -0.17 -5.23
CA TYR A 8 -2.85 -1.49 -5.27
C TYR A 8 -2.73 -2.06 -6.68
N TRP A 9 -1.82 -3.03 -6.83
CA TRP A 9 -1.75 -3.93 -7.97
C TRP A 9 -1.86 -5.36 -7.43
N SER A 10 -2.61 -6.20 -8.11
CA SER A 10 -2.78 -7.59 -7.68
C SER A 10 -2.90 -8.51 -8.90
N GLY A 11 -2.11 -9.58 -8.92
CA GLY A 11 -2.18 -10.58 -9.98
C GLY A 11 -2.99 -11.81 -9.59
N THR A 12 -2.94 -12.19 -8.30
CA THR A 12 -3.58 -13.41 -7.80
C THR A 12 -4.78 -13.14 -6.90
N GLY A 13 -5.02 -11.88 -6.54
CA GLY A 13 -6.07 -11.49 -5.60
C GLY A 13 -5.62 -11.37 -4.15
N ASN A 14 -4.40 -11.78 -3.81
CA ASN A 14 -3.90 -11.72 -2.44
C ASN A 14 -3.72 -10.28 -1.95
N THR A 15 -3.03 -9.46 -2.74
CA THR A 15 -2.83 -8.05 -2.39
C THR A 15 -4.15 -7.28 -2.44
N GLU A 16 -5.05 -7.66 -3.35
CA GLU A 16 -6.40 -7.08 -3.40
C GLU A 16 -7.17 -7.32 -2.10
N ALA A 17 -7.12 -8.54 -1.56
CA ALA A 17 -7.77 -8.84 -0.28
C ALA A 17 -7.19 -7.97 0.84
N MET A 18 -5.88 -7.77 0.84
CA MET A 18 -5.22 -6.90 1.81
C MET A 18 -5.67 -5.44 1.63
N ALA A 19 -5.76 -4.97 0.38
CA ALA A 19 -6.21 -3.61 0.07
C ALA A 19 -7.63 -3.36 0.57
N ASN A 20 -8.52 -4.34 0.38
CA ASN A 20 -9.89 -4.25 0.89
C ASN A 20 -9.92 -4.11 2.42
N ALA A 21 -9.06 -4.87 3.11
CA ALA A 21 -8.98 -4.80 4.57
C ALA A 21 -8.45 -3.44 5.06
N VAL A 22 -7.43 -2.90 4.37
CA VAL A 22 -6.92 -1.56 4.68
C VAL A 22 -8.02 -0.52 4.52
N ALA A 23 -8.77 -0.59 3.42
CA ALA A 23 -9.88 0.32 3.15
C ALA A 23 -10.96 0.22 4.23
N GLU A 24 -11.32 -0.99 4.64
CA GLU A 24 -12.30 -1.21 5.70
C GLU A 24 -11.87 -0.57 7.02
N GLY A 25 -10.58 -0.75 7.39
CA GLY A 25 -10.05 -0.20 8.62
C GLY A 25 -10.06 1.32 8.63
N ALA A 26 -9.71 1.94 7.51
CA ALA A 26 -9.74 3.39 7.39
C ALA A 26 -11.17 3.94 7.45
N LYS A 27 -12.11 3.28 6.79
CA LYS A 27 -13.54 3.67 6.84
C LYS A 27 -14.08 3.54 8.26
N ALA A 28 -13.77 2.45 8.95
CA ALA A 28 -14.23 2.23 10.32
C ALA A 28 -13.70 3.30 11.28
N ALA A 29 -12.54 3.87 10.98
CA ALA A 29 -11.95 4.96 11.77
C ALA A 29 -12.49 6.34 11.39
N GLY A 30 -13.40 6.41 10.43
CA GLY A 30 -14.08 7.66 10.05
C GLY A 30 -13.52 8.36 8.82
N ALA A 31 -12.55 7.78 8.13
CA ALA A 31 -11.98 8.40 6.93
C ALA A 31 -12.88 8.21 5.71
N GLU A 32 -12.76 9.13 4.77
CA GLU A 32 -13.30 8.96 3.43
C GLU A 32 -12.25 8.20 2.62
N VAL A 33 -12.62 7.09 1.99
CA VAL A 33 -11.66 6.18 1.35
C VAL A 33 -12.00 5.93 -0.10
N ASP A 34 -11.00 6.07 -0.97
CA ASP A 34 -11.07 5.62 -2.36
C ASP A 34 -10.14 4.42 -2.52
N LEU A 35 -10.67 3.31 -3.01
CA LEU A 35 -9.91 2.10 -3.30
C LEU A 35 -9.66 2.05 -4.80
N LEU A 36 -8.39 2.14 -5.19
CA LEU A 36 -7.99 2.36 -6.59
C LEU A 36 -7.00 1.31 -7.06
N THR A 37 -7.14 0.88 -8.31
CA THR A 37 -6.08 0.13 -8.99
C THR A 37 -5.11 1.13 -9.64
N CYS A 38 -3.96 0.65 -10.12
CA CYS A 38 -2.98 1.52 -10.78
C CYS A 38 -3.57 2.28 -11.96
N ALA A 39 -4.46 1.62 -12.72
CA ALA A 39 -5.09 2.22 -13.90
C ALA A 39 -6.03 3.38 -13.54
N ASP A 40 -6.56 3.39 -12.32
CA ASP A 40 -7.53 4.39 -11.88
C ASP A 40 -6.88 5.63 -11.27
N VAL A 41 -5.57 5.57 -11.00
CA VAL A 41 -4.86 6.66 -10.31
C VAL A 41 -4.53 7.77 -11.28
N LYS A 42 -4.99 8.98 -10.96
CA LYS A 42 -4.68 10.19 -11.74
C LYS A 42 -3.77 11.14 -10.97
N GLY A 43 -3.53 10.86 -9.71
CA GLY A 43 -2.73 11.67 -8.81
C GLY A 43 -3.20 11.46 -7.40
N VAL A 44 -2.51 12.06 -6.45
CA VAL A 44 -2.83 11.93 -5.03
C VAL A 44 -3.15 13.27 -4.37
N ASP A 45 -3.39 14.30 -5.16
CA ASP A 45 -3.80 15.60 -4.64
C ASP A 45 -5.15 15.46 -3.95
N GLY A 46 -5.30 16.13 -2.81
CA GLY A 46 -6.54 16.06 -2.05
C GLY A 46 -6.62 14.90 -1.07
N TYR A 47 -5.66 13.97 -1.09
CA TYR A 47 -5.60 12.90 -0.12
C TYR A 47 -4.64 13.26 1.01
N ASP A 48 -5.05 13.01 2.24
CA ASP A 48 -4.22 13.22 3.43
C ASP A 48 -3.29 12.05 3.68
N ALA A 49 -3.72 10.86 3.24
CA ALA A 49 -2.96 9.63 3.42
C ALA A 49 -3.09 8.74 2.18
N VAL A 50 -2.03 7.96 1.92
CA VAL A 50 -1.98 7.03 0.80
C VAL A 50 -1.42 5.70 1.29
N ALA A 51 -2.20 4.63 1.13
CA ALA A 51 -1.72 3.27 1.36
C ALA A 51 -1.41 2.63 0.01
N LEU A 52 -0.23 2.06 -0.12
CA LEU A 52 0.24 1.48 -1.37
C LEU A 52 0.46 -0.02 -1.19
N GLY A 53 -0.15 -0.81 -2.06
CA GLY A 53 -0.06 -2.26 -2.03
C GLY A 53 0.45 -2.84 -3.33
N CYS A 54 1.47 -3.69 -3.23
CA CYS A 54 2.07 -4.37 -4.38
C CYS A 54 2.72 -5.67 -3.92
N PRO A 55 2.46 -6.79 -4.60
CA PRO A 55 3.11 -8.05 -4.22
C PRO A 55 4.58 -8.07 -4.65
N ALA A 56 5.36 -8.96 -4.04
CA ALA A 56 6.70 -9.25 -4.50
C ALA A 56 6.62 -9.97 -5.86
N MET A 57 7.36 -9.48 -6.83
CA MET A 57 7.44 -10.08 -8.15
C MET A 57 8.82 -10.74 -8.31
N GLY A 58 8.88 -11.78 -9.11
CA GLY A 58 10.10 -12.44 -9.54
C GLY A 58 11.29 -12.38 -8.57
N SER A 59 12.16 -11.40 -8.74
CA SER A 59 13.37 -11.21 -7.94
C SER A 59 13.15 -10.30 -6.73
N GLU A 60 12.01 -10.42 -6.07
CA GLU A 60 11.62 -9.56 -4.95
C GLU A 60 11.65 -8.08 -5.33
N GLU A 61 10.94 -7.74 -6.40
CA GLU A 61 10.80 -6.39 -6.90
C GLU A 61 9.34 -6.00 -6.96
N LEU A 62 9.07 -4.71 -7.08
CA LEU A 62 7.72 -4.22 -7.35
C LEU A 62 7.32 -4.61 -8.78
N GLU A 63 6.01 -4.75 -9.02
CA GLU A 63 5.50 -5.02 -10.36
C GLU A 63 5.90 -3.87 -11.29
N ASP A 64 6.51 -4.17 -12.42
CA ASP A 64 7.18 -3.17 -13.26
C ASP A 64 6.35 -2.67 -14.44
N GLY A 65 5.28 -3.36 -14.80
CA GLY A 65 4.45 -2.99 -15.96
C GLY A 65 3.44 -1.90 -15.70
N GLU A 66 2.83 -1.90 -14.51
CA GLU A 66 1.75 -0.98 -14.16
C GLU A 66 2.02 -0.25 -12.84
N PHE A 67 2.44 -0.97 -11.80
CA PHE A 67 2.62 -0.37 -10.49
C PHE A 67 3.81 0.59 -10.46
N GLN A 68 4.95 0.16 -10.96
CA GLN A 68 6.17 0.98 -10.95
C GLN A 68 5.99 2.29 -11.70
N PRO A 69 5.43 2.32 -12.93
CA PRO A 69 5.18 3.58 -13.63
C PRO A 69 4.20 4.50 -12.87
N MET A 70 3.15 3.93 -12.29
CA MET A 70 2.20 4.70 -11.49
C MET A 70 2.90 5.30 -10.27
N LEU A 71 3.69 4.49 -9.56
CA LEU A 71 4.41 4.92 -8.38
C LEU A 71 5.36 6.09 -8.69
N GLU A 72 6.12 5.98 -9.78
CA GLU A 72 7.03 7.05 -10.20
C GLU A 72 6.28 8.36 -10.46
N THR A 73 5.07 8.27 -10.95
CA THR A 73 4.23 9.46 -11.21
C THR A 73 3.81 10.15 -9.92
N ILE A 74 3.44 9.39 -8.88
CA ILE A 74 2.88 9.97 -7.65
C ILE A 74 3.92 10.21 -6.55
N GLU A 75 5.09 9.56 -6.61
CA GLU A 75 6.11 9.67 -5.56
C GLU A 75 6.48 11.11 -5.20
N PRO A 76 6.64 12.03 -6.15
CA PRO A 76 6.99 13.41 -5.80
C PRO A 76 5.94 14.13 -4.95
N ALA A 77 4.70 13.66 -4.96
CA ALA A 77 3.60 14.24 -4.20
C ALA A 77 3.40 13.59 -2.83
N LEU A 78 4.11 12.49 -2.53
CA LEU A 78 3.93 11.75 -1.29
C LEU A 78 4.57 12.37 -0.03
N PRO A 79 5.73 13.07 -0.12
CA PRO A 79 6.28 13.72 1.08
C PRO A 79 5.27 14.68 1.70
N GLY A 80 5.12 14.60 3.02
CA GLY A 80 4.15 15.40 3.76
C GLY A 80 2.80 14.73 3.97
N LYS A 81 2.53 13.63 3.28
CA LYS A 81 1.32 12.82 3.48
C LYS A 81 1.64 11.65 4.40
N LYS A 82 0.60 11.08 5.02
CA LYS A 82 0.74 9.81 5.74
C LYS A 82 0.80 8.70 4.69
N VAL A 83 1.86 7.91 4.70
CA VAL A 83 2.04 6.83 3.72
C VAL A 83 2.22 5.51 4.44
N ALA A 84 1.61 4.46 3.92
CA ALA A 84 1.74 3.11 4.45
C ALA A 84 1.90 2.13 3.29
N LEU A 85 2.60 1.04 3.54
CA LEU A 85 2.89 0.01 2.53
C LEU A 85 2.36 -1.34 2.98
N PHE A 86 1.91 -2.15 2.03
CA PHE A 86 1.49 -3.52 2.28
C PHE A 86 1.67 -4.36 1.03
N GLY A 87 1.62 -5.68 1.19
CA GLY A 87 1.67 -6.56 0.04
C GLY A 87 1.84 -8.02 0.44
N SER A 88 1.68 -8.91 -0.53
CA SER A 88 1.86 -10.35 -0.36
C SER A 88 3.13 -10.83 -1.06
N TYR A 89 3.65 -11.98 -0.63
CA TYR A 89 4.79 -12.63 -1.29
C TYR A 89 4.59 -14.14 -1.20
N ASP A 90 5.19 -14.90 -2.13
CA ASP A 90 5.04 -16.37 -2.10
C ASP A 90 6.34 -17.06 -1.71
N TRP A 91 7.45 -16.80 -2.40
CA TRP A 91 8.74 -17.30 -2.02
C TRP A 91 9.68 -16.13 -1.71
N GLY A 92 10.77 -16.40 -1.06
CA GLY A 92 11.68 -15.34 -0.63
C GLY A 92 11.39 -14.93 0.81
N THR A 93 11.95 -13.81 1.24
CA THR A 93 11.96 -13.40 2.64
C THR A 93 11.19 -12.10 2.92
N GLY A 94 10.58 -11.51 1.89
CA GLY A 94 9.93 -10.22 2.03
C GLY A 94 10.87 -9.04 1.82
N GLU A 95 12.01 -9.25 1.19
CA GLU A 95 13.00 -8.20 0.95
C GLU A 95 12.47 -7.08 0.06
N TRP A 96 11.52 -7.38 -0.84
CA TRP A 96 10.95 -6.35 -1.71
C TRP A 96 10.35 -5.21 -0.90
N LEU A 97 9.75 -5.55 0.24
CA LEU A 97 9.11 -4.55 1.09
C LEU A 97 10.15 -3.72 1.84
N GLU A 98 11.23 -4.35 2.31
CA GLU A 98 12.35 -3.64 2.94
C GLU A 98 13.02 -2.69 1.96
N SER A 99 13.23 -3.13 0.73
CA SER A 99 13.76 -2.29 -0.34
C SER A 99 12.85 -1.12 -0.65
N TRP A 100 11.54 -1.36 -0.64
CA TRP A 100 10.55 -0.32 -0.88
C TRP A 100 10.55 0.71 0.26
N GLU A 101 10.66 0.25 1.50
CA GLU A 101 10.77 1.16 2.65
C GLU A 101 12.01 2.04 2.54
N ALA A 102 13.15 1.47 2.13
CA ALA A 102 14.37 2.22 1.90
C ALA A 102 14.21 3.25 0.78
N ARG A 103 13.51 2.88 -0.29
CA ARG A 103 13.20 3.80 -1.39
C ARG A 103 12.36 4.98 -0.89
N CYS A 104 11.38 4.74 -0.03
CA CYS A 104 10.58 5.80 0.57
C CYS A 104 11.46 6.75 1.40
N ALA A 105 12.35 6.21 2.22
CA ALA A 105 13.25 7.01 3.02
C ALA A 105 14.14 7.92 2.16
N GLU A 106 14.67 7.39 1.05
CA GLU A 106 15.50 8.16 0.13
C GLU A 106 14.74 9.33 -0.51
N LYS A 107 13.45 9.17 -0.71
CA LYS A 107 12.61 10.17 -1.37
C LYS A 107 11.91 11.13 -0.39
N GLY A 108 12.26 11.04 0.89
CA GLY A 108 11.67 11.91 1.92
C GLY A 108 10.23 11.55 2.27
N ILE A 109 9.82 10.32 1.99
CA ILE A 109 8.49 9.82 2.32
C ILE A 109 8.56 9.16 3.69
N ALA A 110 7.83 9.70 4.66
CA ALA A 110 7.77 9.12 6.00
C ALA A 110 6.63 8.13 6.10
N LEU A 111 6.93 6.90 6.52
CA LEU A 111 5.89 5.89 6.73
C LEU A 111 5.19 6.15 8.06
N ALA A 112 3.86 6.20 8.02
CA ALA A 112 3.04 6.52 9.18
C ALA A 112 2.79 5.32 10.09
N ALA A 113 3.09 4.10 9.59
CA ALA A 113 2.86 2.86 10.32
C ALA A 113 3.80 1.79 9.79
N ASP A 114 3.98 0.71 10.54
CA ASP A 114 4.74 -0.45 10.09
C ASP A 114 4.08 -1.07 8.87
N SER A 115 4.89 -1.47 7.90
CA SER A 115 4.39 -2.13 6.69
C SER A 115 3.82 -3.51 7.04
N VAL A 116 2.81 -3.93 6.28
CA VAL A 116 2.16 -5.24 6.48
C VAL A 116 2.48 -6.14 5.30
N LYS A 117 2.99 -7.34 5.59
CA LYS A 117 3.23 -8.36 4.55
C LYS A 117 2.53 -9.66 4.92
N ALA A 118 2.10 -10.39 3.90
CA ALA A 118 1.48 -11.71 4.06
C ALA A 118 2.15 -12.70 3.13
N ASN A 119 2.40 -13.91 3.61
CA ASN A 119 2.95 -15.00 2.78
C ASN A 119 1.79 -15.70 2.08
N ASN A 120 1.77 -15.62 0.76
CA ASN A 120 0.67 -16.12 -0.08
C ASN A 120 -0.67 -15.44 0.28
N ALA A 121 -1.75 -16.20 0.40
CA ALA A 121 -3.05 -15.65 0.77
C ALA A 121 -3.00 -15.06 2.19
N PRO A 122 -3.52 -13.84 2.41
CA PRO A 122 -3.50 -13.27 3.75
C PRO A 122 -4.41 -14.07 4.67
N ASP A 123 -3.87 -14.44 5.85
CA ASP A 123 -4.64 -15.11 6.89
C ASP A 123 -5.39 -14.07 7.74
N ASP A 124 -6.12 -14.53 8.74
CA ASP A 124 -6.90 -13.64 9.60
C ASP A 124 -6.01 -12.62 10.33
N ALA A 125 -4.81 -13.02 10.73
CA ALA A 125 -3.87 -12.11 11.39
C ALA A 125 -3.38 -11.02 10.44
N ALA A 126 -3.08 -11.37 9.19
CA ALA A 126 -2.65 -10.41 8.19
C ALA A 126 -3.78 -9.43 7.84
N LEU A 127 -5.01 -9.93 7.69
CA LEU A 127 -6.16 -9.07 7.41
C LEU A 127 -6.44 -8.12 8.58
N ALA A 128 -6.31 -8.59 9.82
CA ALA A 128 -6.46 -7.74 11.00
C ALA A 128 -5.37 -6.66 11.04
N ALA A 129 -4.14 -7.01 10.68
CA ALA A 129 -3.04 -6.04 10.60
C ALA A 129 -3.30 -4.99 9.52
N CYS A 130 -3.88 -5.39 8.38
CA CYS A 130 -4.26 -4.45 7.32
C CYS A 130 -5.35 -3.49 7.79
N LYS A 131 -6.35 -3.97 8.51
CA LYS A 131 -7.38 -3.10 9.07
C LYS A 131 -6.78 -2.10 10.05
N ALA A 132 -5.86 -2.55 10.91
CA ALA A 132 -5.17 -1.67 11.84
C ALA A 132 -4.32 -0.63 11.10
N LEU A 133 -3.68 -1.03 10.00
CA LEU A 133 -2.91 -0.12 9.15
C LEU A 133 -3.80 1.01 8.61
N GLY A 134 -4.96 0.64 8.08
CA GLY A 134 -5.92 1.62 7.56
C GLY A 134 -6.39 2.59 8.64
N ALA A 135 -6.67 2.08 9.82
CA ALA A 135 -7.08 2.92 10.96
C ALA A 135 -5.98 3.91 11.37
N LYS A 136 -4.72 3.48 11.32
CA LYS A 136 -3.59 4.34 11.71
C LYS A 136 -3.36 5.52 10.78
N ILE A 137 -3.70 5.37 9.52
CA ILE A 137 -3.48 6.45 8.54
C ILE A 137 -4.74 7.28 8.27
N SER A 138 -5.84 6.89 8.86
CA SER A 138 -7.12 7.59 8.69
C SER A 138 -7.13 8.99 9.33
#